data_7739ee5c5934238bb9d9c8f1088436ab
#
_entry.id   7739ee5c5934238bb9d9c8f1088436ab
#
_cell.length_a   1.000
_cell.length_b   1.000
_cell.length_c   1.000
_cell.angle_alpha   90.00
_cell.angle_beta   90.00
_cell.angle_gamma   90.00
#
_symmetry.space_group_name_H-M   'P 1'
#
loop_
_entity.id
_entity.type
_entity.pdbx_description
1 polymer ?
#
loop_
_entity_poly.entity_id
_entity_poly.type
_entity_poly.pdbx_seq_one_letter_code
_entity_poly.pdbx_strand_id
1 'polypeptide(L)'
;MKKIEGGITAAKGFQAAGGAAGIKKQGVKDMALVYSEVPCVAAGTFTTNIVKAAPVKWDQEIVYNHPTAQAIVCNSGIANACTGEEGYGYCRKTAEAASAALSIPEDSVLVASTGVIGKQIPIDKIAAGVEMLKPQLAATREAAATAAQAIMTTDTEPKEVAVQIEIGGKTVTIGSMCKGSGMIHPNMCTMLSFVATDANISKEMLQKALSEVVPDTYNMVSVDGDTSTNDTVLLLANGLAGNPEITEENEDYKIFKEALFEVNKTQAMHIAGDGEGATALFEVTIQGAESKEQAVTLAKSVITSSLTKAAIFGHDANWGRILCAMGYSGAKFDPENVDLYFESAAGKLQIITKGVAVDYSEEEATKILSEPKVTATANIHMGEATATAWGCDLTYDYVKINADYRS
;
A
#
# COMPACT_ATOMS: atom_id res chain seq x y z
N MET A 1 -8.73 18.77 -6.25
CA MET A 1 -8.16 17.48 -6.71
C MET A 1 -9.09 16.81 -7.71
N LYS A 2 -8.54 16.22 -8.79
CA LYS A 2 -9.27 15.50 -9.83
C LYS A 2 -8.66 14.11 -9.99
N LYS A 3 -9.47 13.05 -9.84
CA LYS A 3 -9.05 11.69 -10.22
C LYS A 3 -8.96 11.60 -11.74
N ILE A 4 -7.91 10.97 -12.24
CA ILE A 4 -7.69 10.73 -13.67
C ILE A 4 -7.40 9.25 -13.91
N GLU A 5 -7.62 8.79 -15.12
CA GLU A 5 -7.14 7.48 -15.54
C GLU A 5 -5.61 7.51 -15.63
N GLY A 6 -4.92 6.57 -14.99
CA GLY A 6 -3.47 6.54 -14.98
C GLY A 6 -2.89 5.66 -13.87
N GLY A 7 -1.58 5.54 -13.90
CA GLY A 7 -0.76 4.85 -12.93
C GLY A 7 0.57 5.59 -12.77
N ILE A 8 1.66 4.85 -12.55
CA ILE A 8 2.99 5.40 -12.25
C ILE A 8 3.53 6.35 -13.34
N THR A 9 3.10 6.20 -14.59
CA THR A 9 3.52 7.04 -15.73
C THR A 9 2.65 8.28 -15.94
N ALA A 10 1.64 8.52 -15.10
CA ALA A 10 0.75 9.68 -15.26
C ALA A 10 1.46 11.01 -15.00
N ALA A 11 2.43 11.03 -14.10
CA ALA A 11 3.25 12.20 -13.81
C ALA A 11 4.26 12.45 -14.96
N LYS A 12 4.43 13.71 -15.34
CA LYS A 12 5.28 14.12 -16.45
C LYS A 12 6.73 13.65 -16.24
N GLY A 13 7.36 13.10 -17.30
CA GLY A 13 8.75 12.66 -17.31
C GLY A 13 8.99 11.28 -16.67
N PHE A 14 7.93 10.57 -16.25
CA PHE A 14 8.04 9.20 -15.79
C PHE A 14 7.68 8.22 -16.91
N GLN A 15 8.49 7.18 -17.02
CA GLN A 15 8.33 6.05 -17.92
C GLN A 15 8.34 4.76 -17.12
N ALA A 16 7.69 3.73 -17.62
CA ALA A 16 7.71 2.41 -17.02
C ALA A 16 7.76 1.32 -18.08
N ALA A 17 8.18 0.14 -17.68
CA ALA A 17 8.11 -1.08 -18.45
C ALA A 17 7.90 -2.28 -17.50
N GLY A 18 7.23 -3.32 -17.97
CA GLY A 18 7.07 -4.57 -17.23
C GLY A 18 7.15 -5.77 -18.16
N GLY A 19 7.80 -6.85 -17.72
CA GLY A 19 8.00 -8.01 -18.55
C GLY A 19 8.36 -9.29 -17.78
N ALA A 20 8.58 -10.37 -18.52
CA ALA A 20 8.95 -11.68 -18.01
C ALA A 20 10.46 -11.89 -18.17
N ALA A 21 11.23 -11.72 -17.08
CA ALA A 21 12.66 -12.02 -17.03
C ALA A 21 12.94 -13.51 -16.73
N GLY A 22 11.91 -14.29 -16.44
CA GLY A 22 12.02 -15.73 -16.17
C GLY A 22 12.39 -16.06 -14.71
N ILE A 23 12.03 -15.18 -13.78
CA ILE A 23 12.17 -15.43 -12.34
C ILE A 23 11.02 -16.34 -11.87
N LYS A 24 9.81 -16.06 -12.33
CA LYS A 24 8.61 -16.90 -12.16
C LYS A 24 8.48 -17.98 -13.23
N LYS A 25 7.32 -18.61 -13.30
CA LYS A 25 6.97 -19.57 -14.36
C LYS A 25 7.01 -18.87 -15.75
N GLN A 26 7.30 -19.66 -16.78
CA GLN A 26 7.43 -19.15 -18.15
C GLN A 26 6.20 -18.31 -18.59
N GLY A 27 6.45 -17.14 -19.12
CA GLY A 27 5.45 -16.22 -19.67
C GLY A 27 4.75 -15.32 -18.63
N VAL A 28 5.00 -15.53 -17.34
CA VAL A 28 4.47 -14.65 -16.27
C VAL A 28 5.39 -13.44 -16.11
N LYS A 29 4.82 -12.24 -16.13
CA LYS A 29 5.58 -11.01 -15.87
C LYS A 29 6.09 -11.03 -14.43
N ASP A 30 7.36 -10.68 -14.25
CA ASP A 30 8.05 -10.80 -12.98
C ASP A 30 9.09 -9.71 -12.72
N MET A 31 9.17 -8.74 -13.62
CA MET A 31 10.10 -7.63 -13.50
C MET A 31 9.52 -6.33 -14.02
N ALA A 32 9.66 -5.25 -13.25
CA ALA A 32 9.26 -3.89 -13.62
C ALA A 32 10.46 -2.94 -13.53
N LEU A 33 10.50 -1.97 -14.43
CA LEU A 33 11.44 -0.87 -14.45
C LEU A 33 10.64 0.44 -14.50
N VAL A 34 10.87 1.34 -13.53
CA VAL A 34 10.35 2.72 -13.52
C VAL A 34 11.54 3.65 -13.69
N TYR A 35 11.40 4.65 -14.53
CA TYR A 35 12.48 5.58 -14.85
C TYR A 35 11.92 7.01 -14.94
N SER A 36 12.67 7.97 -14.43
CA SER A 36 12.43 9.40 -14.63
C SER A 36 13.46 9.98 -15.58
N GLU A 37 13.01 10.82 -16.51
CA GLU A 37 13.89 11.51 -17.50
C GLU A 37 14.90 12.45 -16.83
N VAL A 38 14.64 12.88 -15.61
CA VAL A 38 15.52 13.74 -14.81
C VAL A 38 15.63 13.18 -13.38
N PRO A 39 16.72 13.51 -12.64
CA PRO A 39 16.85 13.14 -11.23
C PRO A 39 15.67 13.62 -10.39
N CYS A 40 15.23 12.79 -9.44
CA CYS A 40 14.12 13.06 -8.51
C CYS A 40 14.63 13.22 -7.09
N VAL A 41 14.05 14.13 -6.31
CA VAL A 41 14.12 13.96 -4.87
C VAL A 41 13.28 12.73 -4.49
N ALA A 42 13.78 11.96 -3.51
CA ALA A 42 13.16 10.70 -3.10
C ALA A 42 12.79 10.73 -1.63
N ALA A 43 11.62 10.18 -1.31
CA ALA A 43 11.18 9.86 0.03
C ALA A 43 10.81 8.39 0.13
N GLY A 44 10.91 7.82 1.33
CA GLY A 44 10.58 6.42 1.55
C GLY A 44 10.14 6.13 2.97
N THR A 45 9.26 5.14 3.10
CA THR A 45 8.93 4.48 4.38
C THR A 45 9.11 2.98 4.21
N PHE A 46 9.57 2.32 5.26
CA PHE A 46 10.06 0.95 5.18
C PHE A 46 9.58 0.12 6.37
N THR A 47 9.51 -1.19 6.19
CA THR A 47 9.11 -2.13 7.24
C THR A 47 9.88 -1.93 8.54
N THR A 48 9.16 -2.02 9.66
CA THR A 48 9.75 -2.08 11.01
C THR A 48 10.10 -3.51 11.44
N ASN A 49 9.78 -4.52 10.61
CA ASN A 49 10.19 -5.89 10.88
C ASN A 49 11.72 -5.95 11.08
N ILE A 50 12.15 -6.63 12.14
CA ILE A 50 13.58 -6.79 12.46
C ILE A 50 14.27 -7.59 11.35
N VAL A 51 13.56 -8.54 10.74
CA VAL A 51 14.02 -9.33 9.59
C VAL A 51 13.80 -8.51 8.31
N LYS A 52 14.67 -7.55 8.05
CA LYS A 52 14.60 -6.71 6.85
C LYS A 52 15.26 -7.39 5.65
N ALA A 53 14.56 -7.37 4.52
CA ALA A 53 15.11 -7.80 3.25
C ALA A 53 16.28 -6.91 2.79
N ALA A 54 17.16 -7.45 1.95
CA ALA A 54 18.30 -6.70 1.42
C ALA A 54 17.89 -5.43 0.63
N PRO A 55 16.86 -5.44 -0.23
CA PRO A 55 16.36 -4.24 -0.90
C PRO A 55 15.95 -3.12 0.05
N VAL A 56 15.30 -3.45 1.17
CA VAL A 56 14.89 -2.45 2.17
C VAL A 56 16.09 -1.69 2.71
N LYS A 57 17.19 -2.40 3.02
CA LYS A 57 18.43 -1.79 3.51
C LYS A 57 19.13 -0.95 2.43
N TRP A 58 19.11 -1.42 1.20
CA TRP A 58 19.65 -0.72 0.02
C TRP A 58 18.89 0.60 -0.22
N ASP A 59 17.59 0.56 -0.26
CA ASP A 59 16.75 1.72 -0.52
C ASP A 59 16.81 2.75 0.63
N GLN A 60 16.90 2.29 1.89
CA GLN A 60 17.12 3.18 3.03
C GLN A 60 18.40 3.98 2.89
N GLU A 61 19.50 3.35 2.45
CA GLU A 61 20.79 4.04 2.21
C GLU A 61 20.62 5.14 1.15
N ILE A 62 19.99 4.82 0.02
CA ILE A 62 19.81 5.79 -1.07
C ILE A 62 18.87 6.93 -0.64
N VAL A 63 17.68 6.59 -0.13
CA VAL A 63 16.65 7.59 0.21
C VAL A 63 17.15 8.56 1.27
N TYR A 64 17.85 8.07 2.29
CA TYR A 64 18.24 8.95 3.40
C TYR A 64 19.59 9.67 3.18
N ASN A 65 20.53 9.05 2.47
CA ASN A 65 21.92 9.57 2.41
C ASN A 65 22.30 10.13 1.03
N HIS A 66 21.52 9.87 -0.04
CA HIS A 66 21.80 10.42 -1.37
C HIS A 66 20.83 11.55 -1.73
N PRO A 67 21.26 12.53 -2.54
CA PRO A 67 20.41 13.69 -2.87
C PRO A 67 19.22 13.36 -3.75
N THR A 68 19.40 12.39 -4.66
CA THR A 68 18.40 12.04 -5.68
C THR A 68 18.36 10.54 -5.97
N ALA A 69 17.21 10.10 -6.50
CA ALA A 69 17.07 8.81 -7.17
C ALA A 69 16.44 9.03 -8.55
N GLN A 70 16.56 8.07 -9.47
CA GLN A 70 16.09 8.26 -10.84
C GLN A 70 15.42 7.02 -11.44
N ALA A 71 15.64 5.84 -10.87
CA ALA A 71 15.03 4.61 -11.33
C ALA A 71 14.63 3.69 -10.17
N ILE A 72 13.63 2.82 -10.40
CA ILE A 72 13.25 1.72 -9.53
C ILE A 72 13.26 0.44 -10.35
N VAL A 73 14.04 -0.55 -9.91
CA VAL A 73 14.00 -1.92 -10.46
C VAL A 73 13.28 -2.80 -9.45
N CYS A 74 12.16 -3.41 -9.87
CA CYS A 74 11.40 -4.30 -9.01
C CYS A 74 11.31 -5.69 -9.62
N ASN A 75 11.56 -6.72 -8.83
CA ASN A 75 11.26 -8.11 -9.21
C ASN A 75 10.19 -8.72 -8.31
N SER A 76 9.39 -9.63 -8.87
CA SER A 76 8.46 -10.46 -8.14
C SER A 76 8.79 -11.96 -8.30
N GLY A 77 8.41 -12.78 -7.30
CA GLY A 77 8.70 -14.21 -7.22
C GLY A 77 9.78 -14.59 -6.20
N ILE A 78 10.73 -13.71 -5.92
CA ILE A 78 11.80 -13.89 -4.92
C ILE A 78 11.95 -12.60 -4.13
N ALA A 79 11.88 -12.70 -2.80
CA ALA A 79 11.87 -11.55 -1.88
C ALA A 79 13.25 -10.96 -1.60
N ASN A 80 14.34 -11.69 -1.85
CA ASN A 80 15.69 -11.31 -1.44
C ASN A 80 15.77 -10.99 0.08
N ALA A 81 15.07 -11.77 0.88
CA ALA A 81 15.04 -11.69 2.33
C ALA A 81 15.69 -12.93 2.93
N CYS A 82 16.40 -12.79 4.05
CA CYS A 82 17.20 -13.84 4.68
C CYS A 82 18.29 -14.40 3.76
N THR A 83 18.92 -13.58 2.95
CA THR A 83 19.90 -13.94 1.90
C THR A 83 21.33 -13.48 2.23
N GLY A 84 21.54 -12.90 3.41
CA GLY A 84 22.86 -12.49 3.92
C GLY A 84 23.53 -11.38 3.08
N GLU A 85 24.85 -11.30 3.19
CA GLU A 85 25.69 -10.32 2.45
C GLU A 85 25.58 -10.51 0.92
N GLU A 86 25.42 -11.73 0.47
CA GLU A 86 25.25 -12.04 -0.96
C GLU A 86 24.00 -11.37 -1.52
N GLY A 87 22.87 -11.46 -0.79
CA GLY A 87 21.61 -10.79 -1.18
C GLY A 87 21.73 -9.26 -1.27
N TYR A 88 22.50 -8.64 -0.38
CA TYR A 88 22.81 -7.22 -0.45
C TYR A 88 23.70 -6.90 -1.66
N GLY A 89 24.71 -7.74 -1.92
CA GLY A 89 25.54 -7.65 -3.12
C GLY A 89 24.72 -7.73 -4.42
N TYR A 90 23.62 -8.49 -4.42
CA TYR A 90 22.71 -8.56 -5.58
C TYR A 90 21.89 -7.29 -5.77
N CYS A 91 21.55 -6.54 -4.71
CA CYS A 91 20.96 -5.21 -4.87
C CYS A 91 21.92 -4.28 -5.62
N ARG A 92 23.21 -4.27 -5.24
CA ARG A 92 24.23 -3.49 -5.95
C ARG A 92 24.35 -3.89 -7.41
N LYS A 93 24.47 -5.18 -7.71
CA LYS A 93 24.56 -5.68 -9.10
C LYS A 93 23.31 -5.33 -9.92
N THR A 94 22.13 -5.29 -9.30
CA THR A 94 20.90 -4.84 -9.94
C THR A 94 20.99 -3.34 -10.28
N ALA A 95 21.48 -2.53 -9.33
CA ALA A 95 21.70 -1.11 -9.54
C ALA A 95 22.77 -0.83 -10.61
N GLU A 96 23.88 -1.57 -10.62
CA GLU A 96 24.93 -1.51 -11.66
C GLU A 96 24.36 -1.80 -13.06
N ALA A 97 23.54 -2.85 -13.19
CA ALA A 97 22.91 -3.20 -14.46
C ALA A 97 21.96 -2.08 -14.96
N ALA A 98 21.13 -1.53 -14.06
CA ALA A 98 20.23 -0.43 -14.42
C ALA A 98 20.98 0.88 -14.72
N SER A 99 22.02 1.20 -13.95
CA SER A 99 22.90 2.33 -14.15
C SER A 99 23.54 2.28 -15.56
N ALA A 100 24.13 1.15 -15.91
CA ALA A 100 24.73 0.94 -17.23
C ALA A 100 23.71 1.07 -18.36
N ALA A 101 22.54 0.43 -18.22
CA ALA A 101 21.49 0.45 -19.22
C ALA A 101 20.90 1.85 -19.42
N LEU A 102 20.65 2.59 -18.35
CA LEU A 102 19.98 3.89 -18.37
C LEU A 102 20.94 5.09 -18.46
N SER A 103 22.24 4.86 -18.28
CA SER A 103 23.29 5.90 -18.22
C SER A 103 23.04 6.90 -17.10
N ILE A 104 22.71 6.39 -15.89
CA ILE A 104 22.49 7.15 -14.67
C ILE A 104 23.44 6.67 -13.56
N PRO A 105 23.67 7.42 -12.47
CA PRO A 105 24.49 6.96 -11.34
C PRO A 105 23.92 5.69 -10.69
N GLU A 106 24.79 4.79 -10.24
CA GLU A 106 24.40 3.55 -9.53
C GLU A 106 23.62 3.86 -8.24
N ASP A 107 24.04 4.86 -7.50
CA ASP A 107 23.46 5.34 -6.25
C ASP A 107 22.15 6.14 -6.43
N SER A 108 21.64 6.22 -7.66
CA SER A 108 20.30 6.74 -7.99
C SER A 108 19.29 5.65 -8.35
N VAL A 109 19.66 4.37 -8.21
CA VAL A 109 18.80 3.23 -8.53
C VAL A 109 18.27 2.56 -7.26
N LEU A 110 16.96 2.63 -7.07
CA LEU A 110 16.23 1.93 -6.01
C LEU A 110 15.89 0.50 -6.47
N VAL A 111 15.86 -0.44 -5.53
CA VAL A 111 15.68 -1.86 -5.82
C VAL A 111 14.61 -2.44 -4.91
N ALA A 112 13.57 -3.04 -5.47
CA ALA A 112 12.52 -3.70 -4.71
C ALA A 112 12.35 -5.17 -5.13
N SER A 113 12.01 -6.02 -4.17
CA SER A 113 11.79 -7.44 -4.40
C SER A 113 10.60 -7.94 -3.59
N THR A 114 9.87 -8.92 -4.12
CA THR A 114 8.76 -9.57 -3.41
C THR A 114 8.61 -11.02 -3.84
N GLY A 115 8.12 -11.89 -2.96
CA GLY A 115 7.88 -13.31 -3.22
C GLY A 115 8.49 -14.21 -2.16
N VAL A 116 9.10 -15.33 -2.55
CA VAL A 116 9.61 -16.35 -1.64
C VAL A 116 10.82 -15.86 -0.85
N ILE A 117 10.80 -16.03 0.47
CA ILE A 117 11.89 -15.73 1.41
C ILE A 117 12.93 -16.88 1.39
N GLY A 118 14.21 -16.54 1.61
CA GLY A 118 15.30 -17.52 1.75
C GLY A 118 15.86 -18.06 0.42
N LYS A 119 15.41 -17.52 -0.72
CA LYS A 119 15.99 -17.83 -2.04
C LYS A 119 16.90 -16.69 -2.51
N GLN A 120 18.03 -17.05 -3.09
CA GLN A 120 18.93 -16.08 -3.73
C GLN A 120 18.34 -15.59 -5.06
N ILE A 121 18.58 -14.31 -5.33
CA ILE A 121 18.18 -13.66 -6.58
C ILE A 121 18.97 -14.27 -7.76
N PRO A 122 18.32 -14.67 -8.86
CA PRO A 122 19.01 -15.07 -10.08
C PRO A 122 19.53 -13.83 -10.82
N ILE A 123 20.65 -13.28 -10.37
CA ILE A 123 21.13 -11.94 -10.77
C ILE A 123 21.34 -11.82 -12.28
N ASP A 124 21.75 -12.89 -12.97
CA ASP A 124 21.92 -12.87 -14.43
C ASP A 124 20.59 -12.63 -15.14
N LYS A 125 19.47 -13.17 -14.60
CA LYS A 125 18.12 -12.92 -15.13
C LYS A 125 17.67 -11.49 -14.86
N ILE A 126 18.01 -10.94 -13.69
CA ILE A 126 17.71 -9.54 -13.36
C ILE A 126 18.43 -8.60 -14.33
N ALA A 127 19.75 -8.80 -14.53
CA ALA A 127 20.52 -7.97 -15.45
C ALA A 127 20.00 -8.07 -16.90
N ALA A 128 19.74 -9.29 -17.38
CA ALA A 128 19.13 -9.49 -18.69
C ALA A 128 17.72 -8.87 -18.80
N GLY A 129 16.95 -8.92 -17.70
CA GLY A 129 15.64 -8.30 -17.59
C GLY A 129 15.69 -6.77 -17.71
N VAL A 130 16.66 -6.11 -17.09
CA VAL A 130 16.87 -4.66 -17.23
C VAL A 130 17.15 -4.31 -18.70
N GLU A 131 18.07 -5.02 -19.37
CA GLU A 131 18.37 -4.81 -20.78
C GLU A 131 17.15 -5.04 -21.69
N MET A 132 16.32 -6.02 -21.37
CA MET A 132 15.09 -6.31 -22.09
C MET A 132 14.04 -5.19 -21.90
N LEU A 133 13.92 -4.63 -20.70
CA LEU A 133 12.89 -3.64 -20.36
C LEU A 133 13.27 -2.23 -20.81
N LYS A 134 14.55 -1.88 -20.85
CA LYS A 134 15.01 -0.55 -21.27
C LYS A 134 14.38 -0.05 -22.58
N PRO A 135 14.42 -0.80 -23.70
CA PRO A 135 13.82 -0.33 -24.96
C PRO A 135 12.28 -0.30 -24.94
N GLN A 136 11.65 -0.85 -23.89
CA GLN A 136 10.20 -0.87 -23.69
C GLN A 136 9.70 0.28 -22.79
N LEU A 137 10.63 1.05 -22.20
CA LEU A 137 10.24 2.21 -21.37
C LEU A 137 9.40 3.19 -22.17
N ALA A 138 8.22 3.50 -21.65
CA ALA A 138 7.29 4.45 -22.26
C ALA A 138 6.45 5.16 -21.19
N ALA A 139 6.03 6.40 -21.51
CA ALA A 139 5.14 7.21 -20.68
C ALA A 139 3.66 6.97 -21.05
N THR A 140 3.29 5.72 -21.34
CA THR A 140 1.94 5.36 -21.74
C THR A 140 1.16 4.66 -20.63
N ARG A 141 -0.16 4.63 -20.76
CA ARG A 141 -1.04 3.92 -19.82
C ARG A 141 -0.76 2.42 -19.81
N GLU A 142 -0.48 1.85 -21.00
CA GLU A 142 -0.16 0.43 -21.16
C GLU A 142 1.15 0.05 -20.48
N ALA A 143 2.15 0.93 -20.56
CA ALA A 143 3.44 0.73 -19.88
C ALA A 143 3.26 0.72 -18.36
N ALA A 144 2.47 1.65 -17.80
CA ALA A 144 2.12 1.66 -16.38
C ALA A 144 1.42 0.36 -15.96
N ALA A 145 0.36 -0.04 -16.69
CA ALA A 145 -0.40 -1.26 -16.41
C ALA A 145 0.48 -2.52 -16.48
N THR A 146 1.40 -2.58 -17.44
CA THR A 146 2.31 -3.71 -17.58
C THR A 146 3.31 -3.77 -16.41
N ALA A 147 3.81 -2.63 -15.95
CA ALA A 147 4.67 -2.56 -14.78
C ALA A 147 3.91 -2.96 -13.50
N ALA A 148 2.68 -2.46 -13.31
CA ALA A 148 1.84 -2.84 -12.18
C ALA A 148 1.55 -4.35 -12.14
N GLN A 149 1.30 -4.99 -13.29
CA GLN A 149 1.14 -6.44 -13.40
C GLN A 149 2.42 -7.20 -13.04
N ALA A 150 3.59 -6.67 -13.39
CA ALA A 150 4.86 -7.36 -13.20
C ALA A 150 5.30 -7.42 -11.73
N ILE A 151 4.81 -6.55 -10.88
CA ILE A 151 5.13 -6.54 -9.44
C ILE A 151 4.17 -7.42 -8.60
N MET A 152 3.06 -7.89 -9.15
CA MET A 152 2.08 -8.75 -8.48
C MET A 152 2.67 -10.10 -8.06
N THR A 153 2.13 -10.68 -6.98
CA THR A 153 2.43 -12.05 -6.55
C THR A 153 1.16 -12.89 -6.50
N THR A 154 0.43 -12.83 -5.41
CA THR A 154 -0.89 -13.45 -5.21
C THR A 154 -2.05 -12.49 -5.48
N ASP A 155 -1.73 -11.25 -5.82
CA ASP A 155 -2.72 -10.25 -6.22
C ASP A 155 -3.56 -10.75 -7.40
N THR A 156 -4.86 -10.44 -7.40
CA THR A 156 -5.78 -10.84 -8.48
C THR A 156 -5.91 -9.75 -9.55
N GLU A 157 -5.63 -8.49 -9.19
CA GLU A 157 -5.69 -7.34 -10.09
C GLU A 157 -4.53 -6.35 -9.88
N PRO A 158 -4.08 -5.65 -10.92
CA PRO A 158 -3.10 -4.58 -10.79
C PRO A 158 -3.73 -3.36 -10.11
N LYS A 159 -2.99 -2.73 -9.19
CA LYS A 159 -3.47 -1.61 -8.38
C LYS A 159 -2.77 -0.33 -8.81
N GLU A 160 -3.52 0.58 -9.38
CA GLU A 160 -3.03 1.85 -9.91
C GLU A 160 -3.97 3.00 -9.56
N VAL A 161 -3.42 4.18 -9.28
CA VAL A 161 -4.18 5.41 -9.01
C VAL A 161 -3.41 6.61 -9.58
N ALA A 162 -4.15 7.56 -10.14
CA ALA A 162 -3.58 8.86 -10.51
C ALA A 162 -4.55 10.01 -10.20
N VAL A 163 -3.98 11.14 -9.78
CA VAL A 163 -4.72 12.37 -9.49
C VAL A 163 -3.99 13.60 -10.02
N GLN A 164 -4.75 14.65 -10.26
CA GLN A 164 -4.24 15.99 -10.59
C GLN A 164 -4.72 17.02 -9.57
N ILE A 165 -3.82 17.93 -9.23
CA ILE A 165 -4.05 19.09 -8.36
C ILE A 165 -3.46 20.34 -9.01
N GLU A 166 -3.87 21.52 -8.52
CA GLU A 166 -3.30 22.79 -8.93
C GLU A 166 -2.43 23.34 -7.80
N ILE A 167 -1.17 23.64 -8.10
CA ILE A 167 -0.20 24.25 -7.18
C ILE A 167 0.46 25.44 -7.88
N GLY A 168 0.34 26.63 -7.32
CA GLY A 168 0.92 27.85 -7.89
C GLY A 168 0.49 28.12 -9.34
N GLY A 169 -0.74 27.74 -9.72
CA GLY A 169 -1.26 27.88 -11.08
C GLY A 169 -0.69 26.89 -12.09
N LYS A 170 -0.09 25.79 -11.62
CA LYS A 170 0.41 24.67 -12.42
C LYS A 170 -0.31 23.40 -12.06
N THR A 171 -0.65 22.60 -13.06
CA THR A 171 -1.18 21.26 -12.83
C THR A 171 -0.06 20.33 -12.43
N VAL A 172 -0.19 19.76 -11.24
CA VAL A 172 0.71 18.73 -10.68
C VAL A 172 -0.01 17.40 -10.70
N THR A 173 0.67 16.36 -11.13
CA THR A 173 0.15 15.01 -11.22
C THR A 173 0.85 14.08 -10.22
N ILE A 174 0.08 13.24 -9.53
CA ILE A 174 0.59 12.15 -8.70
C ILE A 174 0.03 10.86 -9.28
N GLY A 175 0.91 9.94 -9.66
CA GLY A 175 0.56 8.61 -10.17
C GLY A 175 1.21 7.52 -9.34
N SER A 176 0.56 6.37 -9.21
CA SER A 176 1.08 5.29 -8.37
C SER A 176 0.76 3.92 -8.93
N MET A 177 1.56 2.93 -8.52
CA MET A 177 1.24 1.52 -8.61
C MET A 177 1.63 0.83 -7.30
N CYS A 178 0.87 -0.18 -6.89
CA CYS A 178 1.22 -0.98 -5.73
C CYS A 178 0.88 -2.46 -5.91
N LYS A 179 1.41 -3.30 -5.05
CA LYS A 179 1.02 -4.70 -4.88
C LYS A 179 0.89 -5.04 -3.40
N GLY A 180 0.04 -5.98 -3.11
CA GLY A 180 -0.17 -6.56 -1.79
C GLY A 180 -1.46 -7.33 -1.75
N SER A 181 -1.42 -8.56 -1.21
CA SER A 181 -2.55 -9.47 -1.09
C SER A 181 -2.42 -10.39 0.14
N GLY A 182 -1.25 -10.98 0.40
CA GLY A 182 -0.91 -11.75 1.59
C GLY A 182 0.30 -11.20 2.33
N MET A 183 0.47 -11.63 3.61
CA MET A 183 1.43 -11.10 4.58
C MET A 183 1.24 -9.58 4.75
N ILE A 184 -0.01 -9.17 5.05
CA ILE A 184 -0.43 -7.77 5.11
C ILE A 184 -0.91 -7.38 6.52
N HIS A 185 -0.02 -6.79 7.30
CA HIS A 185 -0.31 -6.07 8.55
C HIS A 185 0.72 -4.98 8.79
N PRO A 186 0.60 -3.83 8.11
CA PRO A 186 1.60 -2.78 8.18
C PRO A 186 1.75 -2.19 9.59
N ASN A 187 3.01 -2.19 10.06
CA ASN A 187 3.46 -1.30 11.08
C ASN A 187 4.66 -0.52 10.49
N MET A 188 4.36 0.48 9.66
CA MET A 188 5.26 1.21 8.74
C MET A 188 5.51 0.53 7.38
N CYS A 189 4.51 -0.10 6.78
CA CYS A 189 4.34 -0.68 5.43
C CYS A 189 4.31 -2.22 5.37
N THR A 190 3.29 -2.81 4.68
CA THR A 190 3.23 -4.25 4.33
C THR A 190 2.85 -4.43 2.87
N MET A 191 3.66 -3.90 1.94
CA MET A 191 3.40 -3.98 0.51
C MET A 191 4.55 -3.32 -0.26
N LEU A 192 4.53 -3.36 -1.56
CA LEU A 192 5.35 -2.47 -2.38
C LEU A 192 4.43 -1.41 -3.00
N SER A 193 4.72 -0.14 -2.75
CA SER A 193 4.05 0.98 -3.42
C SER A 193 5.09 1.94 -3.99
N PHE A 194 4.91 2.26 -5.24
CA PHE A 194 5.73 3.23 -5.95
C PHE A 194 4.84 4.39 -6.38
N VAL A 195 5.20 5.58 -5.94
CA VAL A 195 4.48 6.82 -6.21
C VAL A 195 5.40 7.76 -6.96
N ALA A 196 4.93 8.30 -8.06
CA ALA A 196 5.65 9.28 -8.88
C ALA A 196 4.86 10.59 -8.96
N THR A 197 5.56 11.70 -8.87
CA THR A 197 4.95 13.02 -9.05
C THR A 197 5.89 13.95 -9.82
N ASP A 198 5.30 14.82 -10.63
CA ASP A 198 6.02 15.90 -11.30
C ASP A 198 6.10 17.20 -10.47
N ALA A 199 5.65 17.16 -9.21
CA ALA A 199 5.75 18.27 -8.28
C ALA A 199 7.20 18.73 -8.08
N ASN A 200 7.40 20.05 -8.01
CA ASN A 200 8.63 20.66 -7.51
C ASN A 200 8.48 20.87 -6.00
N ILE A 201 9.15 20.03 -5.22
CA ILE A 201 9.07 19.98 -3.75
C ILE A 201 10.43 19.58 -3.18
N SER A 202 10.83 20.17 -2.06
CA SER A 202 12.09 19.82 -1.42
C SER A 202 12.08 18.39 -0.85
N LYS A 203 13.23 17.77 -0.76
CA LYS A 203 13.38 16.41 -0.20
C LYS A 203 12.81 16.30 1.22
N GLU A 204 13.02 17.34 2.03
CA GLU A 204 12.52 17.42 3.40
C GLU A 204 10.99 17.42 3.44
N MET A 205 10.35 18.28 2.65
CA MET A 205 8.88 18.37 2.59
C MET A 205 8.26 17.11 1.97
N LEU A 206 8.91 16.51 0.98
CA LEU A 206 8.46 15.26 0.37
C LEU A 206 8.46 14.11 1.41
N GLN A 207 9.58 13.95 2.15
CA GLN A 207 9.68 12.94 3.21
C GLN A 207 8.67 13.21 4.34
N LYS A 208 8.50 14.49 4.73
CA LYS A 208 7.53 14.87 5.75
C LYS A 208 6.11 14.51 5.32
N ALA A 209 5.70 14.86 4.09
CA ALA A 209 4.37 14.53 3.58
C ALA A 209 4.13 13.02 3.60
N LEU A 210 5.08 12.22 3.11
CA LEU A 210 4.96 10.77 3.12
C LEU A 210 4.85 10.21 4.55
N SER A 211 5.69 10.69 5.48
CA SER A 211 5.70 10.25 6.87
C SER A 211 4.41 10.59 7.62
N GLU A 212 3.73 11.69 7.24
CA GLU A 212 2.46 12.09 7.83
C GLU A 212 1.25 11.31 7.29
N VAL A 213 1.28 10.87 6.02
CA VAL A 213 0.11 10.20 5.41
C VAL A 213 0.13 8.67 5.59
N VAL A 214 1.30 8.04 5.67
CA VAL A 214 1.43 6.57 5.79
C VAL A 214 0.75 6.01 7.05
N PRO A 215 0.85 6.64 8.24
CA PRO A 215 0.17 6.15 9.45
C PRO A 215 -1.35 6.02 9.31
N ASP A 216 -1.98 6.88 8.51
CA ASP A 216 -3.43 6.94 8.33
C ASP A 216 -3.92 6.25 7.05
N THR A 217 -3.02 5.64 6.30
CA THR A 217 -3.32 4.95 5.05
C THR A 217 -2.83 3.51 5.11
N TYR A 218 -1.64 3.22 4.65
CA TYR A 218 -1.11 1.85 4.61
C TYR A 218 -1.05 1.19 5.99
N ASN A 219 -0.68 1.92 7.06
CA ASN A 219 -0.63 1.33 8.41
C ASN A 219 -2.01 0.99 9.00
N MET A 220 -3.07 1.39 8.33
CA MET A 220 -4.45 1.08 8.72
C MET A 220 -5.02 -0.14 7.96
N VAL A 221 -4.17 -0.90 7.25
CA VAL A 221 -4.59 -2.13 6.55
C VAL A 221 -4.22 -3.38 7.33
N SER A 222 -5.02 -4.43 7.24
CA SER A 222 -4.62 -5.80 7.63
C SER A 222 -5.39 -6.83 6.83
N VAL A 223 -4.67 -7.81 6.24
CA VAL A 223 -5.27 -9.02 5.64
C VAL A 223 -5.18 -10.20 6.62
N ASP A 224 -4.00 -10.48 7.16
CA ASP A 224 -3.70 -11.70 7.92
C ASP A 224 -2.96 -11.47 9.25
N GLY A 225 -2.64 -10.24 9.59
CA GLY A 225 -1.94 -9.91 10.83
C GLY A 225 -0.41 -10.06 10.77
N ASP A 226 0.16 -10.45 9.62
CA ASP A 226 1.58 -10.73 9.46
C ASP A 226 2.31 -9.55 8.79
N THR A 227 3.37 -9.03 9.44
CA THR A 227 4.20 -7.94 8.91
C THR A 227 5.33 -8.48 8.05
N SER A 228 5.41 -8.06 6.80
CA SER A 228 6.39 -8.52 5.81
C SER A 228 7.81 -8.01 6.09
N THR A 229 8.78 -8.69 5.49
CA THR A 229 10.20 -8.35 5.51
C THR A 229 10.60 -7.30 4.47
N ASN A 230 9.71 -7.02 3.48
CA ASN A 230 10.05 -6.27 2.26
C ASN A 230 9.29 -4.95 2.11
N ASP A 231 8.40 -4.62 3.02
CA ASP A 231 7.48 -3.51 2.86
C ASP A 231 8.19 -2.18 2.61
N THR A 232 7.77 -1.53 1.53
CA THR A 232 8.42 -0.33 1.04
C THR A 232 7.41 0.57 0.32
N VAL A 233 7.34 1.84 0.72
CA VAL A 233 6.75 2.92 -0.08
C VAL A 233 7.87 3.80 -0.58
N LEU A 234 7.98 3.99 -1.88
CA LEU A 234 8.89 4.94 -2.52
C LEU A 234 8.09 6.04 -3.20
N LEU A 235 8.46 7.29 -2.96
CA LEU A 235 7.87 8.46 -3.56
C LEU A 235 8.97 9.28 -4.25
N LEU A 236 8.86 9.42 -5.58
CA LEU A 236 9.80 10.16 -6.42
C LEU A 236 9.14 11.44 -6.94
N ALA A 237 9.83 12.58 -6.80
CA ALA A 237 9.37 13.88 -7.32
C ALA A 237 10.44 14.50 -8.21
N ASN A 238 10.11 14.78 -9.48
CA ASN A 238 11.06 15.23 -10.49
C ASN A 238 10.96 16.73 -10.85
N GLY A 239 9.98 17.46 -10.33
CA GLY A 239 9.85 18.91 -10.53
C GLY A 239 9.36 19.38 -11.90
N LEU A 240 9.00 18.48 -12.82
CA LEU A 240 8.67 18.81 -14.20
C LEU A 240 7.29 19.47 -14.39
N ALA A 241 6.45 19.57 -13.35
CA ALA A 241 5.24 20.38 -13.35
C ALA A 241 5.55 21.88 -13.43
N GLY A 242 6.72 22.29 -12.90
CA GLY A 242 7.18 23.68 -12.91
C GLY A 242 6.37 24.60 -11.99
N ASN A 243 5.78 24.04 -10.94
CA ASN A 243 5.17 24.81 -9.85
C ASN A 243 6.27 25.47 -9.00
N PRO A 244 5.95 26.54 -8.23
CA PRO A 244 6.86 27.03 -7.20
C PRO A 244 7.31 25.89 -6.28
N GLU A 245 8.59 25.88 -5.92
CA GLU A 245 9.11 24.82 -5.04
C GLU A 245 8.44 24.87 -3.67
N ILE A 246 7.93 23.72 -3.23
CA ILE A 246 7.34 23.56 -1.89
C ILE A 246 8.48 23.29 -0.90
N THR A 247 8.84 24.30 -0.10
CA THR A 247 9.94 24.25 0.86
C THR A 247 9.51 24.37 2.32
N GLU A 248 8.20 24.61 2.57
CA GLU A 248 7.63 24.80 3.89
C GLU A 248 6.17 24.33 3.95
N GLU A 249 5.60 24.23 5.15
CA GLU A 249 4.21 23.80 5.40
C GLU A 249 3.20 24.95 5.10
N ASN A 250 3.16 25.41 3.86
CA ASN A 250 2.21 26.40 3.37
C ASN A 250 0.95 25.74 2.77
N GLU A 251 0.10 26.51 2.10
CA GLU A 251 -1.13 26.01 1.47
C GLU A 251 -0.83 25.02 0.34
N ASP A 252 0.21 25.24 -0.45
CA ASP A 252 0.65 24.33 -1.52
C ASP A 252 1.08 22.97 -0.97
N TYR A 253 1.78 22.95 0.18
CA TYR A 253 2.10 21.71 0.89
C TYR A 253 0.86 20.97 1.36
N LYS A 254 -0.14 21.66 1.90
CA LYS A 254 -1.39 21.02 2.35
C LYS A 254 -2.14 20.39 1.18
N ILE A 255 -2.27 21.09 0.06
CA ILE A 255 -2.90 20.59 -1.16
C ILE A 255 -2.17 19.34 -1.66
N PHE A 256 -0.83 19.36 -1.69
CA PHE A 256 -0.02 18.22 -2.08
C PHE A 256 -0.22 17.03 -1.14
N LYS A 257 -0.15 17.28 0.18
CA LYS A 257 -0.31 16.23 1.20
C LYS A 257 -1.70 15.59 1.16
N GLU A 258 -2.75 16.36 0.99
CA GLU A 258 -4.13 15.85 0.83
C GLU A 258 -4.26 14.96 -0.41
N ALA A 259 -3.65 15.35 -1.52
CA ALA A 259 -3.67 14.55 -2.74
C ALA A 259 -2.87 13.24 -2.57
N LEU A 260 -1.71 13.29 -1.92
CA LEU A 260 -0.90 12.12 -1.58
C LEU A 260 -1.65 11.17 -0.63
N PHE A 261 -2.36 11.73 0.35
CA PHE A 261 -3.21 10.97 1.25
C PHE A 261 -4.30 10.19 0.48
N GLU A 262 -5.02 10.84 -0.42
CA GLU A 262 -6.09 10.17 -1.20
C GLU A 262 -5.54 9.09 -2.16
N VAL A 263 -4.36 9.31 -2.75
CA VAL A 263 -3.67 8.28 -3.54
C VAL A 263 -3.33 7.07 -2.67
N ASN A 264 -2.65 7.30 -1.54
CA ASN A 264 -2.21 6.23 -0.65
C ASN A 264 -3.39 5.50 0.01
N LYS A 265 -4.44 6.22 0.41
CA LYS A 265 -5.68 5.66 0.95
C LYS A 265 -6.39 4.76 -0.07
N THR A 266 -6.50 5.21 -1.32
CA THR A 266 -7.11 4.41 -2.38
C THR A 266 -6.32 3.12 -2.62
N GLN A 267 -4.99 3.20 -2.66
CA GLN A 267 -4.11 2.04 -2.78
C GLN A 267 -4.24 1.10 -1.56
N ALA A 268 -4.31 1.64 -0.35
CA ALA A 268 -4.51 0.87 0.88
C ALA A 268 -5.83 0.08 0.84
N MET A 269 -6.91 0.71 0.36
CA MET A 269 -8.20 0.04 0.18
C MET A 269 -8.15 -1.05 -0.89
N HIS A 270 -7.45 -0.82 -2.02
CA HIS A 270 -7.24 -1.85 -3.05
C HIS A 270 -6.47 -3.05 -2.51
N ILE A 271 -5.42 -2.82 -1.71
CA ILE A 271 -4.66 -3.89 -1.06
C ILE A 271 -5.55 -4.71 -0.11
N ALA A 272 -6.33 -4.02 0.74
CA ALA A 272 -7.22 -4.68 1.69
C ALA A 272 -8.32 -5.48 0.97
N GLY A 273 -8.93 -4.91 -0.08
CA GLY A 273 -10.02 -5.53 -0.82
C GLY A 273 -9.59 -6.71 -1.71
N ASP A 274 -8.31 -6.73 -2.13
CA ASP A 274 -7.71 -7.82 -2.90
C ASP A 274 -6.84 -8.73 -2.01
N GLY A 275 -7.19 -8.88 -0.73
CA GLY A 275 -6.56 -9.84 0.17
C GLY A 275 -6.70 -11.27 -0.36
N GLU A 276 -5.71 -12.15 -0.06
CA GLU A 276 -5.71 -13.54 -0.55
C GLU A 276 -7.02 -14.26 -0.25
N GLY A 277 -7.76 -14.59 -1.32
CA GLY A 277 -9.05 -15.27 -1.24
C GLY A 277 -10.20 -14.40 -0.71
N ALA A 278 -10.02 -13.09 -0.56
CA ALA A 278 -11.06 -12.18 -0.06
C ALA A 278 -12.25 -12.07 -1.04
N THR A 279 -13.43 -11.88 -0.47
CA THR A 279 -14.69 -11.64 -1.23
C THR A 279 -15.30 -10.27 -0.89
N ALA A 280 -14.88 -9.65 0.22
CA ALA A 280 -15.38 -8.34 0.65
C ALA A 280 -14.28 -7.50 1.31
N LEU A 281 -14.23 -6.21 0.94
CA LEU A 281 -13.51 -5.18 1.69
C LEU A 281 -14.28 -4.87 2.98
N PHE A 282 -13.62 -5.02 4.12
CA PHE A 282 -14.17 -4.70 5.42
C PHE A 282 -13.52 -3.44 5.99
N GLU A 283 -14.29 -2.36 6.10
CA GLU A 283 -13.87 -1.08 6.66
C GLU A 283 -14.40 -0.94 8.08
N VAL A 284 -13.56 -0.54 9.02
CA VAL A 284 -13.94 -0.29 10.41
C VAL A 284 -13.59 1.13 10.79
N THR A 285 -14.58 1.91 11.20
CA THR A 285 -14.44 3.28 11.68
C THR A 285 -14.79 3.37 13.16
N ILE A 286 -13.84 3.80 13.97
CA ILE A 286 -14.07 4.18 15.36
C ILE A 286 -14.24 5.70 15.43
N GLN A 287 -15.32 6.13 16.06
CA GLN A 287 -15.66 7.54 16.30
C GLN A 287 -15.77 7.83 17.80
N GLY A 288 -15.64 9.08 18.17
CA GLY A 288 -15.83 9.52 19.54
C GLY A 288 -14.76 9.05 20.52
N ALA A 289 -13.53 8.80 20.06
CA ALA A 289 -12.42 8.42 20.91
C ALA A 289 -11.77 9.64 21.59
N GLU A 290 -11.12 9.43 22.75
CA GLU A 290 -10.37 10.47 23.47
C GLU A 290 -9.09 10.86 22.72
N SER A 291 -8.48 9.92 22.02
CA SER A 291 -7.28 10.13 21.22
C SER A 291 -7.30 9.32 19.93
N LYS A 292 -6.50 9.75 18.96
CA LYS A 292 -6.31 9.03 17.71
C LYS A 292 -5.72 7.63 17.93
N GLU A 293 -4.77 7.49 18.87
CA GLU A 293 -4.17 6.20 19.21
C GLU A 293 -5.20 5.21 19.72
N GLN A 294 -6.14 5.67 20.58
CA GLN A 294 -7.25 4.84 21.05
C GLN A 294 -8.11 4.37 19.89
N ALA A 295 -8.51 5.27 18.99
CA ALA A 295 -9.32 4.93 17.82
C ALA A 295 -8.60 3.95 16.89
N VAL A 296 -7.31 4.16 16.62
CA VAL A 296 -6.46 3.27 15.80
C VAL A 296 -6.37 1.88 16.41
N THR A 297 -6.11 1.79 17.72
CA THR A 297 -5.98 0.52 18.44
C THR A 297 -7.27 -0.30 18.36
N LEU A 298 -8.40 0.34 18.59
CA LEU A 298 -9.73 -0.30 18.51
C LEU A 298 -10.03 -0.75 17.08
N ALA A 299 -9.87 0.11 16.08
CA ALA A 299 -10.16 -0.21 14.69
C ALA A 299 -9.30 -1.37 14.18
N LYS A 300 -7.99 -1.34 14.46
CA LYS A 300 -7.06 -2.41 14.05
C LYS A 300 -7.38 -3.73 14.74
N SER A 301 -7.77 -3.73 16.01
CA SER A 301 -8.17 -4.94 16.72
C SER A 301 -9.37 -5.63 16.06
N VAL A 302 -10.33 -4.85 15.57
CA VAL A 302 -11.52 -5.40 14.90
C VAL A 302 -11.17 -6.02 13.55
N ILE A 303 -10.42 -5.30 12.68
CA ILE A 303 -10.07 -5.82 11.34
C ILE A 303 -9.11 -7.01 11.38
N THR A 304 -8.36 -7.23 12.47
CA THR A 304 -7.46 -8.37 12.66
C THR A 304 -8.12 -9.58 13.32
N SER A 305 -9.33 -9.43 13.85
CA SER A 305 -10.06 -10.51 14.51
C SER A 305 -10.51 -11.57 13.51
N SER A 306 -9.92 -12.77 13.56
CA SER A 306 -10.32 -13.90 12.71
C SER A 306 -11.81 -14.23 12.83
N LEU A 307 -12.38 -14.13 14.04
CA LEU A 307 -13.82 -14.37 14.25
C LEU A 307 -14.68 -13.29 13.58
N THR A 308 -14.28 -12.03 13.64
CA THR A 308 -14.99 -10.93 12.96
C THR A 308 -14.89 -11.11 11.45
N LYS A 309 -13.70 -11.35 10.91
CA LYS A 309 -13.48 -11.58 9.48
C LYS A 309 -14.30 -12.77 8.95
N ALA A 310 -14.39 -13.87 9.73
CA ALA A 310 -15.22 -15.02 9.40
C ALA A 310 -16.73 -14.70 9.44
N ALA A 311 -17.19 -13.81 10.33
CA ALA A 311 -18.56 -13.33 10.35
C ALA A 311 -18.90 -12.51 9.10
N ILE A 312 -17.99 -11.63 8.65
CA ILE A 312 -18.17 -10.88 7.39
C ILE A 312 -18.30 -11.84 6.21
N PHE A 313 -17.44 -12.87 6.12
CA PHE A 313 -17.54 -13.92 5.09
C PHE A 313 -18.88 -14.65 5.13
N GLY A 314 -19.40 -14.92 6.32
CA GLY A 314 -20.70 -15.59 6.51
C GLY A 314 -21.92 -14.66 6.41
N HIS A 315 -21.73 -13.38 6.11
CA HIS A 315 -22.77 -12.33 6.10
C HIS A 315 -23.55 -12.28 7.43
N ASP A 316 -22.87 -12.59 8.54
CA ASP A 316 -23.39 -12.61 9.90
C ASP A 316 -23.15 -11.26 10.58
N ALA A 317 -24.20 -10.54 10.94
CA ALA A 317 -24.13 -9.26 11.67
C ALA A 317 -23.66 -9.43 13.13
N ASN A 318 -22.57 -10.16 13.32
CA ASN A 318 -22.05 -10.58 14.62
C ASN A 318 -21.38 -9.43 15.38
N TRP A 319 -22.19 -8.52 15.88
CA TRP A 319 -21.76 -7.40 16.69
C TRP A 319 -20.98 -7.81 17.95
N GLY A 320 -21.29 -8.98 18.52
CA GLY A 320 -20.60 -9.52 19.69
C GLY A 320 -19.12 -9.77 19.42
N ARG A 321 -18.75 -10.23 18.23
CA ARG A 321 -17.34 -10.42 17.83
C ARG A 321 -16.61 -9.09 17.67
N ILE A 322 -17.28 -8.04 17.18
CA ILE A 322 -16.72 -6.69 17.07
C ILE A 322 -16.45 -6.13 18.46
N LEU A 323 -17.44 -6.11 19.35
CA LEU A 323 -17.26 -5.63 20.75
C LEU A 323 -16.21 -6.44 21.50
N CYS A 324 -16.18 -7.76 21.31
CA CYS A 324 -15.15 -8.62 21.87
C CYS A 324 -13.75 -8.21 21.40
N ALA A 325 -13.58 -7.96 20.09
CA ALA A 325 -12.32 -7.51 19.51
C ALA A 325 -11.90 -6.13 20.03
N MET A 326 -12.83 -5.21 20.18
CA MET A 326 -12.58 -3.94 20.86
C MET A 326 -12.15 -4.15 22.31
N GLY A 327 -12.85 -5.05 23.05
CA GLY A 327 -12.62 -5.30 24.48
C GLY A 327 -11.25 -5.87 24.83
N TYR A 328 -10.66 -6.71 23.98
CA TYR A 328 -9.30 -7.23 24.19
C TYR A 328 -8.19 -6.41 23.51
N SER A 329 -8.51 -5.31 22.84
CA SER A 329 -7.56 -4.48 22.11
C SER A 329 -6.45 -3.84 22.97
N GLY A 330 -6.68 -3.74 24.28
CA GLY A 330 -5.83 -2.99 25.22
C GLY A 330 -6.20 -1.51 25.36
N ALA A 331 -7.02 -0.95 24.47
CA ALA A 331 -7.56 0.39 24.62
C ALA A 331 -8.73 0.40 25.63
N LYS A 332 -8.83 1.45 26.43
CA LYS A 332 -9.92 1.62 27.40
C LYS A 332 -11.12 2.27 26.70
N PHE A 333 -12.31 1.78 26.94
CA PHE A 333 -13.58 2.41 26.57
C PHE A 333 -14.69 1.88 27.47
N ASP A 334 -15.84 2.55 27.48
CA ASP A 334 -17.03 2.10 28.19
C ASP A 334 -17.92 1.24 27.29
N PRO A 335 -17.96 -0.10 27.47
CA PRO A 335 -18.75 -0.98 26.62
C PRO A 335 -20.27 -0.75 26.76
N GLU A 336 -20.74 -0.12 27.85
CA GLU A 336 -22.15 0.21 28.04
C GLU A 336 -22.57 1.51 27.35
N ASN A 337 -21.61 2.20 26.67
CA ASN A 337 -21.85 3.45 25.96
C ASN A 337 -21.35 3.40 24.52
N VAL A 338 -21.57 2.29 23.82
CA VAL A 338 -21.18 2.10 22.42
C VAL A 338 -22.40 2.05 21.53
N ASP A 339 -22.37 2.79 20.41
CA ASP A 339 -23.30 2.61 19.30
C ASP A 339 -22.57 1.93 18.14
N LEU A 340 -23.18 0.93 17.50
CA LEU A 340 -22.59 0.20 16.37
C LEU A 340 -23.54 0.11 15.19
N TYR A 341 -23.00 0.37 14.00
CA TYR A 341 -23.72 0.35 12.73
C TYR A 341 -22.99 -0.50 11.70
N PHE A 342 -23.73 -1.22 10.85
CA PHE A 342 -23.24 -1.70 9.57
C PHE A 342 -23.80 -0.84 8.43
N GLU A 343 -22.97 -0.63 7.40
CA GLU A 343 -23.32 0.16 6.23
C GLU A 343 -22.68 -0.42 4.96
N SER A 344 -23.41 -0.38 3.85
CA SER A 344 -22.94 -0.73 2.53
C SER A 344 -23.75 0.02 1.47
N ALA A 345 -23.55 -0.28 0.19
CA ALA A 345 -24.40 0.24 -0.89
C ALA A 345 -25.89 -0.16 -0.75
N ALA A 346 -26.16 -1.27 -0.03
CA ALA A 346 -27.51 -1.77 0.20
C ALA A 346 -28.28 -1.06 1.32
N GLY A 347 -27.60 -0.28 2.18
CA GLY A 347 -28.24 0.47 3.27
C GLY A 347 -27.35 0.63 4.51
N LYS A 348 -27.98 1.13 5.57
CA LYS A 348 -27.36 1.34 6.89
C LYS A 348 -28.26 0.80 7.99
N LEU A 349 -27.69 0.03 8.90
CA LEU A 349 -28.39 -0.63 9.99
C LEU A 349 -27.69 -0.36 11.33
N GLN A 350 -28.42 0.13 12.32
CA GLN A 350 -27.94 0.17 13.70
C GLN A 350 -28.21 -1.17 14.35
N ILE A 351 -27.21 -1.73 15.02
CA ILE A 351 -27.29 -3.04 15.69
C ILE A 351 -27.02 -2.97 17.18
N ILE A 352 -26.35 -1.90 17.67
CA ILE A 352 -26.14 -1.62 19.08
C ILE A 352 -26.45 -0.15 19.34
N THR A 353 -27.10 0.11 20.45
CA THR A 353 -27.23 1.44 21.06
C THR A 353 -26.92 1.37 22.53
N LYS A 354 -26.03 2.25 23.01
CA LYS A 354 -25.58 2.30 24.42
C LYS A 354 -25.23 0.92 24.99
N GLY A 355 -24.40 0.18 24.23
CA GLY A 355 -23.91 -1.14 24.63
C GLY A 355 -24.93 -2.29 24.51
N VAL A 356 -26.18 -2.00 24.17
CA VAL A 356 -27.26 -3.00 24.12
C VAL A 356 -27.69 -3.24 22.67
N ALA A 357 -27.88 -4.50 22.31
CA ALA A 357 -28.42 -4.88 20.98
C ALA A 357 -29.83 -4.32 20.79
N VAL A 358 -30.09 -3.79 19.60
CA VAL A 358 -31.45 -3.39 19.17
C VAL A 358 -32.07 -4.49 18.31
N ASP A 359 -33.41 -4.53 18.27
CA ASP A 359 -34.09 -5.40 17.34
C ASP A 359 -33.84 -4.91 15.90
N TYR A 360 -33.36 -5.82 15.03
CA TYR A 360 -33.12 -5.55 13.61
C TYR A 360 -33.57 -6.73 12.73
N SER A 361 -33.74 -6.47 11.45
CA SER A 361 -34.06 -7.50 10.48
C SER A 361 -32.80 -8.26 10.05
N GLU A 362 -32.76 -9.56 10.30
CA GLU A 362 -31.65 -10.43 9.81
C GLU A 362 -31.59 -10.43 8.28
N GLU A 363 -32.71 -10.34 7.59
CA GLU A 363 -32.75 -10.25 6.11
C GLU A 363 -32.08 -8.94 5.62
N GLU A 364 -32.38 -7.81 6.26
CA GLU A 364 -31.74 -6.52 5.95
C GLU A 364 -30.24 -6.55 6.29
N ALA A 365 -29.87 -7.11 7.43
CA ALA A 365 -28.47 -7.27 7.82
C ALA A 365 -27.68 -8.11 6.81
N THR A 366 -28.21 -9.27 6.43
CA THR A 366 -27.62 -10.15 5.41
C THR A 366 -27.45 -9.42 4.09
N LYS A 367 -28.45 -8.65 3.65
CA LYS A 367 -28.38 -7.88 2.41
C LYS A 367 -27.25 -6.83 2.46
N ILE A 368 -27.10 -6.12 3.57
CA ILE A 368 -26.04 -5.12 3.77
C ILE A 368 -24.67 -5.81 3.75
N LEU A 369 -24.52 -6.94 4.43
CA LEU A 369 -23.25 -7.66 4.56
C LEU A 369 -22.87 -8.47 3.31
N SER A 370 -23.78 -8.65 2.34
CA SER A 370 -23.50 -9.33 1.07
C SER A 370 -22.88 -8.43 0.01
N GLU A 371 -22.73 -7.14 0.30
CA GLU A 371 -22.09 -6.20 -0.62
C GLU A 371 -20.55 -6.34 -0.62
N PRO A 372 -19.87 -6.04 -1.74
CA PRO A 372 -18.42 -6.20 -1.86
C PRO A 372 -17.61 -5.23 -0.96
N LYS A 373 -18.26 -4.20 -0.43
CA LYS A 373 -17.70 -3.31 0.60
C LYS A 373 -18.69 -3.20 1.75
N VAL A 374 -18.22 -3.54 2.95
CA VAL A 374 -18.97 -3.44 4.21
C VAL A 374 -18.21 -2.53 5.16
N THR A 375 -18.93 -1.57 5.77
CA THR A 375 -18.38 -0.67 6.79
C THR A 375 -19.05 -0.95 8.13
N ALA A 376 -18.25 -1.18 9.18
CA ALA A 376 -18.70 -1.16 10.57
C ALA A 376 -18.26 0.16 11.22
N THR A 377 -19.21 0.93 11.77
CA THR A 377 -18.91 2.16 12.49
C THR A 377 -19.30 2.02 13.96
N ALA A 378 -18.32 2.12 14.86
CA ALA A 378 -18.54 2.14 16.30
C ALA A 378 -18.27 3.54 16.86
N ASN A 379 -19.24 4.13 17.54
CA ASN A 379 -19.08 5.37 18.29
C ASN A 379 -18.97 5.04 19.77
N ILE A 380 -17.87 5.42 20.42
CA ILE A 380 -17.60 5.12 21.84
C ILE A 380 -17.86 6.30 22.76
N HIS A 381 -18.30 7.45 22.25
CA HIS A 381 -18.77 8.64 22.98
C HIS A 381 -17.84 9.17 24.10
N MET A 382 -16.50 9.07 23.90
CA MET A 382 -15.50 9.50 24.88
C MET A 382 -14.80 10.81 24.49
N GLY A 383 -14.90 11.22 23.20
CA GLY A 383 -14.23 12.40 22.67
C GLY A 383 -14.62 12.66 21.22
N GLU A 384 -13.69 13.25 20.44
CA GLU A 384 -13.93 13.63 19.03
C GLU A 384 -12.98 12.92 18.04
N ALA A 385 -11.98 12.20 18.56
CA ALA A 385 -11.01 11.54 17.69
C ALA A 385 -11.65 10.37 16.94
N THR A 386 -11.15 10.13 15.71
CA THR A 386 -11.63 9.08 14.83
C THR A 386 -10.46 8.41 14.11
N ALA A 387 -10.64 7.15 13.78
CA ALA A 387 -9.73 6.41 12.88
C ALA A 387 -10.52 5.39 12.07
N THR A 388 -10.05 5.14 10.82
CA THR A 388 -10.60 4.13 9.94
C THR A 388 -9.53 3.12 9.56
N ALA A 389 -9.84 1.83 9.65
CA ALA A 389 -8.96 0.74 9.25
C ALA A 389 -9.64 -0.13 8.18
N TRP A 390 -8.83 -0.76 7.31
CA TRP A 390 -9.29 -1.59 6.22
C TRP A 390 -8.75 -3.00 6.34
N GLY A 391 -9.62 -3.97 6.21
CA GLY A 391 -9.33 -5.39 6.14
C GLY A 391 -10.19 -6.06 5.08
N CYS A 392 -10.21 -7.36 5.11
CA CYS A 392 -11.11 -8.17 4.30
C CYS A 392 -11.73 -9.29 5.14
N ASP A 393 -12.71 -9.98 4.61
CA ASP A 393 -13.23 -11.22 5.17
C ASP A 393 -12.16 -12.32 5.27
N LEU A 394 -12.46 -13.43 5.94
CA LEU A 394 -11.60 -14.62 6.03
C LEU A 394 -12.33 -15.81 5.42
N THR A 395 -11.82 -16.26 4.28
CA THR A 395 -12.44 -17.33 3.48
C THR A 395 -11.66 -18.66 3.56
N TYR A 396 -12.24 -19.71 3.03
CA TYR A 396 -11.53 -21.01 2.87
C TYR A 396 -10.37 -20.90 1.88
N ASP A 397 -10.47 -20.03 0.88
CA ASP A 397 -9.44 -19.86 -0.14
C ASP A 397 -8.16 -19.22 0.43
N TYR A 398 -8.23 -18.40 1.49
CA TYR A 398 -7.03 -17.93 2.19
C TYR A 398 -6.16 -19.11 2.67
N VAL A 399 -6.77 -20.09 3.34
CA VAL A 399 -6.05 -21.28 3.83
C VAL A 399 -5.50 -22.11 2.67
N LYS A 400 -6.29 -22.30 1.62
CA LYS A 400 -5.89 -23.08 0.43
C LYS A 400 -4.71 -22.43 -0.31
N ILE A 401 -4.72 -21.11 -0.51
CA ILE A 401 -3.62 -20.36 -1.16
C ILE A 401 -2.34 -20.51 -0.34
N ASN A 402 -2.43 -20.33 0.99
CA ASN A 402 -1.26 -20.32 1.86
C ASN A 402 -0.70 -21.71 2.17
N ALA A 403 -1.53 -22.76 2.11
CA ALA A 403 -1.06 -24.15 2.26
C ALA A 403 -0.14 -24.59 1.12
N ASP A 404 -0.33 -24.06 -0.10
CA ASP A 404 0.38 -24.43 -1.33
C ASP A 404 1.32 -23.33 -1.88
N TYR A 405 1.64 -22.30 -1.08
CA TYR A 405 2.39 -21.11 -1.53
C TYR A 405 3.80 -21.40 -2.10
N ARG A 406 4.32 -22.61 -1.94
CA ARG A 406 5.65 -23.00 -2.45
C ARG A 406 5.70 -23.32 -3.96
N SER A 407 4.58 -23.32 -4.63
CA SER A 407 4.50 -23.76 -6.03
C SER A 407 4.82 -22.63 -7.05
#